data_59b90727c874c9e77aaf9bad90e43e44
#
_entry.id   59b90727c874c9e77aaf9bad90e43e44
#
_cell.length_a   1.000
_cell.length_b   1.000
_cell.length_c   1.000
_cell.angle_alpha   90.00
_cell.angle_beta   90.00
_cell.angle_gamma   90.00
#
_symmetry.space_group_name_H-M   'P 1'
#
loop_
_entity.id
_entity.type
_entity.pdbx_description
1 polymer ?
#
loop_
_entity_poly.entity_id
_entity_poly.type
_entity_poly.pdbx_seq_one_letter_code
_entity_poly.pdbx_strand_id
1 'polypeptide(L)'
;MENTTKKLQLIFGDVNLGVKGNHFHYIFSYQKNGLESLFVNGREWLYREPKVAFWRATTDNDRGYQFSTDSAVWLGADLFPKCIDKTIKVDHEVIAFPDAPTNNQYSHLEMANTVEITYTFQTNTIPYTLVYVSYSVDETGDITISTTYKGKEGLPGLPAFGLRFIMPTPAKSFTYVGLSGETYPDRYKGGVPGEYTIEGLPVTPYLVPQECGMHMDTQSLRITRNTTLNPNDRQIDDFSLSFEKVDENFAFSCLPYTPFELENALHQDELPIARRTVLTIFGAVRGVGGIDSWSSGIEKAYEISAEEDHAFRFKINVNAERL
;
A
#
# COMPACT_ATOMS: atom_id res chain seq x y z
N MET A 1 -7.81 -7.16 -40.08
CA MET A 1 -6.86 -6.73 -39.03
C MET A 1 -7.50 -5.54 -38.36
N GLU A 2 -8.12 -5.75 -37.19
CA GLU A 2 -8.64 -4.65 -36.39
C GLU A 2 -7.44 -3.82 -35.92
N ASN A 3 -7.45 -2.58 -36.32
CA ASN A 3 -6.48 -1.58 -35.89
C ASN A 3 -6.84 -1.24 -34.42
N THR A 4 -6.44 -2.08 -33.49
CA THR A 4 -6.57 -1.79 -32.03
C THR A 4 -5.68 -0.60 -31.74
N THR A 5 -6.26 0.55 -31.66
CA THR A 5 -5.58 1.80 -31.30
C THR A 5 -5.08 1.61 -29.86
N LYS A 6 -3.77 1.46 -29.68
CA LYS A 6 -3.14 1.42 -28.36
C LYS A 6 -3.56 2.65 -27.55
N LYS A 7 -3.92 2.48 -26.28
CA LYS A 7 -4.58 3.52 -25.48
C LYS A 7 -3.68 4.18 -24.47
N LEU A 8 -2.55 3.56 -24.09
CA LEU A 8 -1.55 4.16 -23.22
C LEU A 8 -0.53 4.95 -24.02
N GLN A 9 -0.29 6.19 -23.63
CA GLN A 9 0.87 6.96 -24.07
C GLN A 9 1.97 6.82 -23.02
N LEU A 10 3.15 6.35 -23.44
CA LEU A 10 4.34 6.22 -22.60
C LEU A 10 5.29 7.41 -22.85
N ILE A 11 5.81 7.98 -21.78
CA ILE A 11 6.74 9.10 -21.79
C ILE A 11 7.99 8.67 -21.02
N PHE A 12 9.06 8.40 -21.73
CA PHE A 12 10.31 7.93 -21.16
C PHE A 12 11.20 9.12 -20.80
N GLY A 13 11.21 9.54 -19.54
CA GLY A 13 12.09 10.58 -19.04
C GLY A 13 13.39 10.01 -18.49
N ASP A 14 14.37 10.88 -18.24
CA ASP A 14 15.67 10.50 -17.66
C ASP A 14 15.54 9.90 -16.25
N VAL A 15 14.52 10.35 -15.51
CA VAL A 15 14.35 10.01 -14.09
C VAL A 15 13.01 9.34 -13.79
N ASN A 16 12.15 9.17 -14.79
CA ASN A 16 10.82 8.60 -14.63
C ASN A 16 10.23 8.02 -15.92
N LEU A 17 9.23 7.16 -15.72
CA LEU A 17 8.29 6.72 -16.74
C LEU A 17 6.94 7.38 -16.48
N GLY A 18 6.47 8.19 -17.44
CA GLY A 18 5.10 8.70 -17.48
C GLY A 18 4.19 7.74 -18.23
N VAL A 19 3.01 7.46 -17.67
CA VAL A 19 1.96 6.65 -18.32
C VAL A 19 0.69 7.48 -18.34
N LYS A 20 0.17 7.77 -19.53
CA LYS A 20 -0.95 8.67 -19.72
C LYS A 20 -2.05 8.03 -20.54
N GLY A 21 -3.29 8.24 -20.10
CA GLY A 21 -4.52 7.97 -20.82
C GLY A 21 -5.47 9.15 -20.75
N ASN A 22 -6.74 8.93 -21.11
CA ASN A 22 -7.71 10.03 -21.22
C ASN A 22 -8.00 10.74 -19.89
N HIS A 23 -8.00 10.00 -18.78
CA HIS A 23 -8.43 10.51 -17.46
C HIS A 23 -7.42 10.26 -16.36
N PHE A 24 -6.25 9.78 -16.71
CA PHE A 24 -5.20 9.49 -15.77
C PHE A 24 -3.83 9.88 -16.32
N HIS A 25 -2.92 10.14 -15.40
CA HIS A 25 -1.52 10.34 -15.66
C HIS A 25 -0.72 9.84 -14.45
N TYR A 26 0.11 8.84 -14.66
CA TYR A 26 0.96 8.24 -13.63
C TYR A 26 2.41 8.59 -13.87
N ILE A 27 3.16 8.75 -12.79
CA ILE A 27 4.61 8.95 -12.84
C ILE A 27 5.26 7.88 -11.96
N PHE A 28 6.06 7.03 -12.59
CA PHE A 28 6.90 6.04 -11.93
C PHE A 28 8.31 6.58 -11.85
N SER A 29 8.79 6.87 -10.64
CA SER A 29 10.10 7.49 -10.42
C SER A 29 11.19 6.45 -10.35
N TYR A 30 12.27 6.65 -11.12
CA TYR A 30 13.47 5.82 -11.06
C TYR A 30 14.36 6.17 -9.87
N GLN A 31 14.27 7.40 -9.37
CA GLN A 31 15.06 7.88 -8.23
C GLN A 31 14.41 7.55 -6.89
N LYS A 32 13.09 7.80 -6.78
CA LYS A 32 12.32 7.48 -5.56
C LYS A 32 11.87 6.02 -5.49
N ASN A 33 12.04 5.29 -6.61
CA ASN A 33 11.78 3.86 -6.74
C ASN A 33 10.33 3.49 -6.41
N GLY A 34 9.38 4.06 -7.14
CA GLY A 34 7.96 3.76 -6.96
C GLY A 34 7.04 4.67 -7.77
N LEU A 35 5.74 4.46 -7.59
CA LEU A 35 4.69 5.30 -8.13
C LEU A 35 4.68 6.64 -7.40
N GLU A 36 5.24 7.68 -8.02
CA GLU A 36 5.39 9.02 -7.42
C GLU A 36 4.10 9.84 -7.53
N SER A 37 3.35 9.67 -8.63
CA SER A 37 2.08 10.38 -8.87
C SER A 37 1.03 9.42 -9.40
N LEU A 38 -0.14 9.47 -8.79
CA LEU A 38 -1.36 8.78 -9.18
C LEU A 38 -2.44 9.84 -9.44
N PHE A 39 -2.38 10.45 -10.61
CA PHE A 39 -3.31 11.50 -10.99
C PHE A 39 -4.47 10.91 -11.79
N VAL A 40 -5.68 10.98 -11.22
CA VAL A 40 -6.91 10.39 -11.77
C VAL A 40 -8.03 11.41 -11.74
N ASN A 41 -8.74 11.57 -12.86
CA ASN A 41 -9.88 12.49 -12.99
C ASN A 41 -9.58 13.92 -12.48
N GLY A 42 -8.39 14.44 -12.76
CA GLY A 42 -7.97 15.77 -12.31
C GLY A 42 -7.55 15.88 -10.85
N ARG A 43 -7.37 14.76 -10.15
CA ARG A 43 -7.03 14.71 -8.72
C ARG A 43 -5.77 13.88 -8.46
N GLU A 44 -4.87 14.39 -7.60
CA GLU A 44 -3.70 13.66 -7.11
C GLU A 44 -4.10 12.82 -5.91
N TRP A 45 -3.72 11.52 -5.95
CA TRP A 45 -4.02 10.55 -4.90
C TRP A 45 -2.85 10.24 -3.99
N LEU A 46 -1.62 10.58 -4.39
CA LEU A 46 -0.43 10.30 -3.61
C LEU A 46 0.19 11.58 -3.07
N TYR A 47 0.63 11.53 -1.83
CA TYR A 47 1.49 12.54 -1.22
C TYR A 47 2.97 12.20 -1.46
N ARG A 48 3.27 10.93 -1.53
CA ARG A 48 4.58 10.35 -1.88
C ARG A 48 4.40 8.91 -2.36
N GLU A 49 5.48 8.34 -2.91
CA GLU A 49 5.49 6.96 -3.38
C GLU A 49 5.08 5.95 -2.29
N PRO A 50 4.29 4.92 -2.62
CA PRO A 50 3.96 3.84 -1.69
C PRO A 50 5.22 3.10 -1.21
N LYS A 51 5.20 2.69 0.06
CA LYS A 51 6.30 1.95 0.70
C LYS A 51 5.83 0.57 1.13
N VAL A 52 6.70 -0.42 0.99
CA VAL A 52 6.47 -1.75 1.58
C VAL A 52 6.35 -1.59 3.10
N ALA A 53 5.34 -2.16 3.70
CA ALA A 53 5.10 -2.10 5.13
C ALA A 53 5.49 -3.43 5.78
N PHE A 54 6.42 -3.39 6.74
CA PHE A 54 6.86 -4.53 7.54
C PHE A 54 6.47 -4.38 9.01
N TRP A 55 6.03 -3.19 9.42
CA TRP A 55 5.74 -2.86 10.81
C TRP A 55 4.29 -2.45 10.96
N ARG A 56 3.64 -2.95 12.00
CA ARG A 56 2.46 -2.39 12.63
C ARG A 56 2.83 -1.88 14.02
N ALA A 57 2.12 -0.88 14.55
CA ALA A 57 2.38 -0.41 15.89
C ALA A 57 2.19 -1.53 16.93
N THR A 58 3.02 -1.57 17.95
CA THR A 58 2.95 -2.61 18.97
C THR A 58 1.74 -2.42 19.86
N THR A 59 1.05 -3.51 20.14
CA THR A 59 -0.02 -3.55 21.14
C THR A 59 0.56 -3.68 22.54
N ASP A 60 -0.25 -3.45 23.58
CA ASP A 60 0.14 -3.72 24.95
C ASP A 60 0.51 -5.20 25.16
N ASN A 61 -0.17 -6.12 24.45
CA ASN A 61 0.17 -7.53 24.46
C ASN A 61 1.55 -7.80 23.85
N ASP A 62 1.86 -7.18 22.70
CA ASP A 62 3.19 -7.32 22.07
C ASP A 62 4.29 -6.83 22.99
N ARG A 63 4.09 -5.71 23.71
CA ARG A 63 5.02 -5.17 24.69
C ARG A 63 5.20 -6.12 25.89
N GLY A 64 4.08 -6.72 26.31
CA GLY A 64 4.06 -7.63 27.46
C GLY A 64 4.97 -8.85 27.30
N TYR A 65 5.03 -9.46 26.10
CA TYR A 65 5.92 -10.61 25.85
C TYR A 65 7.13 -10.29 24.96
N GLN A 66 7.46 -9.00 24.82
CA GLN A 66 8.68 -8.48 24.19
C GLN A 66 8.77 -8.68 22.67
N PHE A 67 7.67 -8.91 21.97
CA PHE A 67 7.68 -9.08 20.51
C PHE A 67 8.32 -7.89 19.79
N SER A 68 8.05 -6.67 20.24
CA SER A 68 8.63 -5.45 19.67
C SER A 68 10.16 -5.41 19.77
N THR A 69 10.74 -6.03 20.79
CA THR A 69 12.19 -6.16 20.95
C THR A 69 12.74 -7.24 20.03
N ASP A 70 12.10 -8.40 20.02
CA ASP A 70 12.56 -9.57 19.25
C ASP A 70 12.48 -9.31 17.74
N SER A 71 11.45 -8.57 17.30
CA SER A 71 11.21 -8.22 15.89
C SER A 71 11.64 -6.79 15.52
N ALA A 72 12.44 -6.12 16.38
CA ALA A 72 12.85 -4.72 16.20
C ALA A 72 13.58 -4.43 14.88
N VAL A 73 14.20 -5.43 14.25
CA VAL A 73 14.86 -5.31 12.94
C VAL A 73 13.90 -4.82 11.84
N TRP A 74 12.59 -5.02 12.02
CA TRP A 74 11.56 -4.58 11.09
C TRP A 74 11.10 -3.14 11.31
N LEU A 75 11.37 -2.57 12.48
CA LEU A 75 11.04 -1.17 12.76
C LEU A 75 11.89 -0.26 11.87
N GLY A 76 11.24 0.47 10.98
CA GLY A 76 11.91 1.34 10.02
C GLY A 76 12.55 0.61 8.82
N ALA A 77 12.36 -0.70 8.65
CA ALA A 77 12.87 -1.44 7.49
C ALA A 77 12.29 -0.92 6.16
N ASP A 78 11.13 -0.25 6.18
CA ASP A 78 10.50 0.42 5.06
C ASP A 78 11.09 1.81 4.74
N LEU A 79 11.87 2.40 5.64
CA LEU A 79 12.40 3.76 5.47
C LEU A 79 13.65 3.79 4.58
N PHE A 80 14.46 2.75 4.64
CA PHE A 80 15.79 2.73 4.01
C PHE A 80 16.08 1.50 3.14
N PRO A 81 15.10 0.88 2.45
CA PRO A 81 15.41 -0.22 1.55
C PRO A 81 16.21 0.30 0.37
N LYS A 82 17.16 -0.48 -0.10
CA LYS A 82 17.95 -0.16 -1.29
C LYS A 82 17.27 -0.74 -2.53
N CYS A 83 16.84 0.08 -3.47
CA CYS A 83 16.43 -0.41 -4.78
C CYS A 83 17.69 -0.83 -5.56
N ILE A 84 17.78 -2.10 -5.89
CA ILE A 84 18.95 -2.70 -6.55
C ILE A 84 18.73 -2.99 -8.01
N ASP A 85 17.47 -3.05 -8.46
CA ASP A 85 17.13 -3.30 -9.86
C ASP A 85 15.75 -2.71 -10.22
N LYS A 86 15.58 -2.41 -11.52
CA LYS A 86 14.33 -1.94 -12.11
C LYS A 86 14.15 -2.59 -13.48
N THR A 87 12.97 -3.14 -13.72
CA THR A 87 12.63 -3.79 -15.00
C THR A 87 11.36 -3.18 -15.56
N ILE A 88 11.34 -2.88 -16.86
CA ILE A 88 10.16 -2.38 -17.57
C ILE A 88 9.76 -3.40 -18.64
N LYS A 89 8.46 -3.68 -18.71
CA LYS A 89 7.85 -4.43 -19.82
C LYS A 89 6.83 -3.53 -20.51
N VAL A 90 6.84 -3.55 -21.83
CA VAL A 90 5.84 -2.90 -22.70
C VAL A 90 5.16 -3.97 -23.53
N ASP A 91 3.84 -4.05 -23.50
CA ASP A 91 3.04 -5.10 -24.15
C ASP A 91 3.60 -6.50 -23.84
N HIS A 92 3.94 -6.76 -22.57
CA HIS A 92 4.51 -7.99 -22.00
C HIS A 92 5.99 -8.30 -22.37
N GLU A 93 6.62 -7.51 -23.25
CA GLU A 93 8.01 -7.69 -23.63
C GLU A 93 8.94 -6.86 -22.74
N VAL A 94 9.97 -7.48 -22.19
CA VAL A 94 11.01 -6.76 -21.42
C VAL A 94 11.80 -5.87 -22.37
N ILE A 95 11.89 -4.59 -22.04
CA ILE A 95 12.72 -3.64 -22.79
C ILE A 95 14.02 -3.35 -22.04
N ALA A 96 15.07 -2.94 -22.77
CA ALA A 96 16.25 -2.37 -22.13
C ALA A 96 15.83 -1.14 -21.33
N PHE A 97 16.44 -0.95 -20.15
CA PHE A 97 16.06 0.20 -19.31
C PHE A 97 16.36 1.50 -20.05
N PRO A 98 15.38 2.43 -20.21
CA PRO A 98 15.58 3.67 -20.94
C PRO A 98 16.54 4.59 -20.17
N ASP A 99 17.73 4.81 -20.73
CA ASP A 99 18.75 5.70 -20.18
C ASP A 99 18.85 6.95 -21.08
N ALA A 100 18.56 8.13 -20.51
CA ALA A 100 18.59 9.42 -21.17
C ALA A 100 17.96 9.44 -22.59
N PRO A 101 16.69 9.02 -22.75
CA PRO A 101 16.08 8.88 -24.07
C PRO A 101 15.86 10.26 -24.72
N THR A 102 16.19 10.38 -26.00
CA THR A 102 16.04 11.63 -26.76
C THR A 102 14.57 12.00 -26.92
N ASN A 103 14.18 13.22 -26.58
CA ASN A 103 12.81 13.72 -26.65
C ASN A 103 11.77 12.88 -25.90
N ASN A 104 12.18 12.21 -24.81
CA ASN A 104 11.34 11.31 -24.01
C ASN A 104 10.71 10.15 -24.81
N GLN A 105 11.41 9.67 -25.84
CA GLN A 105 10.98 8.60 -26.73
C GLN A 105 11.88 7.37 -26.63
N TYR A 106 11.32 6.21 -26.91
CA TYR A 106 12.03 4.93 -26.86
C TYR A 106 11.59 4.01 -28.02
N SER A 107 12.25 4.13 -29.18
CA SER A 107 12.17 3.13 -30.27
C SER A 107 10.74 2.68 -30.67
N HIS A 108 9.80 3.59 -30.86
CA HIS A 108 8.40 3.31 -31.21
C HIS A 108 7.55 2.62 -30.13
N LEU A 109 7.99 2.64 -28.87
CA LEU A 109 7.25 2.10 -27.72
C LEU A 109 6.45 3.19 -26.96
N GLU A 110 6.20 4.32 -27.55
CA GLU A 110 5.46 5.45 -26.96
C GLU A 110 3.94 5.20 -26.85
N MET A 111 3.44 4.17 -27.56
CA MET A 111 2.05 3.74 -27.48
C MET A 111 1.99 2.25 -27.14
N ALA A 112 1.21 1.90 -26.12
CA ALA A 112 1.10 0.54 -25.64
C ALA A 112 -0.34 0.17 -25.22
N ASN A 113 -0.62 -1.12 -25.06
CA ASN A 113 -1.83 -1.60 -24.38
C ASN A 113 -1.57 -1.84 -22.90
N THR A 114 -0.36 -2.28 -22.56
CA THR A 114 0.05 -2.54 -21.18
C THR A 114 1.48 -2.07 -20.94
N VAL A 115 1.75 -1.62 -19.72
CA VAL A 115 3.11 -1.36 -19.26
C VAL A 115 3.26 -1.86 -17.83
N GLU A 116 4.35 -2.53 -17.54
CA GLU A 116 4.70 -2.98 -16.19
C GLU A 116 6.07 -2.43 -15.80
N ILE A 117 6.17 -1.89 -14.60
CA ILE A 117 7.45 -1.56 -13.99
C ILE A 117 7.60 -2.30 -12.66
N THR A 118 8.73 -2.98 -12.49
CA THR A 118 9.07 -3.72 -11.28
C THR A 118 10.28 -3.10 -10.62
N TYR A 119 10.18 -2.84 -9.31
CA TYR A 119 11.29 -2.41 -8.46
C TYR A 119 11.71 -3.57 -7.57
N THR A 120 13.00 -3.86 -7.53
CA THR A 120 13.59 -4.86 -6.63
C THR A 120 14.29 -4.16 -5.48
N PHE A 121 13.81 -4.40 -4.28
CA PHE A 121 14.35 -3.82 -3.06
C PHE A 121 15.12 -4.86 -2.26
N GLN A 122 16.27 -4.45 -1.77
CA GLN A 122 17.01 -5.13 -0.72
C GLN A 122 16.67 -4.44 0.61
N THR A 123 16.21 -5.22 1.60
CA THR A 123 15.96 -4.69 2.96
C THR A 123 17.26 -4.30 3.63
N ASN A 124 17.19 -3.38 4.59
CA ASN A 124 18.33 -3.02 5.46
C ASN A 124 18.46 -3.90 6.70
N THR A 125 17.76 -5.05 6.72
CA THR A 125 17.83 -6.05 7.79
C THR A 125 19.13 -6.86 7.71
N ILE A 126 19.49 -7.54 8.82
CA ILE A 126 20.62 -8.46 8.86
C ILE A 126 20.12 -9.83 9.37
N PRO A 127 20.11 -10.87 8.51
CA PRO A 127 20.45 -10.86 7.10
C PRO A 127 19.48 -10.03 6.26
N TYR A 128 19.89 -9.54 5.09
CA TYR A 128 18.99 -8.85 4.17
C TYR A 128 18.12 -9.86 3.40
N THR A 129 16.98 -9.39 2.93
CA THR A 129 16.14 -10.13 1.98
C THR A 129 15.70 -9.23 0.83
N LEU A 130 15.00 -9.82 -0.15
CA LEU A 130 14.51 -9.11 -1.33
C LEU A 130 13.01 -8.95 -1.31
N VAL A 131 12.56 -7.79 -1.80
CA VAL A 131 11.14 -7.51 -2.03
C VAL A 131 10.96 -6.96 -3.43
N TYR A 132 9.98 -7.48 -4.14
CA TYR A 132 9.60 -7.04 -5.48
C TYR A 132 8.27 -6.32 -5.41
N VAL A 133 8.21 -5.13 -6.00
CA VAL A 133 6.97 -4.37 -6.15
C VAL A 133 6.77 -4.07 -7.62
N SER A 134 5.74 -4.67 -8.23
CA SER A 134 5.40 -4.49 -9.64
C SER A 134 4.10 -3.71 -9.77
N TYR A 135 4.08 -2.77 -10.69
CA TYR A 135 2.92 -1.99 -11.10
C TYR A 135 2.64 -2.29 -12.57
N SER A 136 1.51 -2.92 -12.87
CA SER A 136 1.07 -3.21 -14.24
C SER A 136 -0.14 -2.35 -14.57
N VAL A 137 0.01 -1.44 -15.52
CA VAL A 137 -1.05 -0.54 -16.01
C VAL A 137 -1.62 -1.12 -17.28
N ASP A 138 -2.94 -1.29 -17.34
CA ASP A 138 -3.65 -1.73 -18.53
C ASP A 138 -4.21 -0.56 -19.35
N GLU A 139 -4.79 -0.85 -20.50
CA GLU A 139 -5.34 0.15 -21.43
C GLU A 139 -6.48 0.99 -20.86
N THR A 140 -7.12 0.55 -19.77
CA THR A 140 -8.19 1.29 -19.08
C THR A 140 -7.65 2.27 -18.06
N GLY A 141 -6.37 2.13 -17.69
CA GLY A 141 -5.69 2.87 -16.64
C GLY A 141 -5.72 2.19 -15.29
N ASP A 142 -6.36 1.05 -15.17
CA ASP A 142 -6.31 0.27 -13.93
C ASP A 142 -4.89 -0.20 -13.66
N ILE A 143 -4.50 -0.22 -12.38
CA ILE A 143 -3.16 -0.63 -11.96
C ILE A 143 -3.25 -1.89 -11.13
N THR A 144 -2.75 -3.01 -11.64
CA THR A 144 -2.53 -4.20 -10.83
C THR A 144 -1.19 -4.08 -10.13
N ILE A 145 -1.19 -4.17 -8.80
CA ILE A 145 0.00 -4.12 -7.97
C ILE A 145 0.26 -5.52 -7.42
N SER A 146 1.50 -5.99 -7.59
CA SER A 146 1.98 -7.25 -7.05
C SER A 146 3.17 -6.98 -6.13
N THR A 147 3.12 -7.52 -4.91
CA THR A 147 4.21 -7.38 -3.95
C THR A 147 4.63 -8.76 -3.47
N THR A 148 5.93 -9.06 -3.55
CA THR A 148 6.50 -10.35 -3.16
C THR A 148 7.68 -10.14 -2.23
N TYR A 149 7.65 -10.76 -1.08
CA TYR A 149 8.73 -10.86 -0.11
C TYR A 149 9.40 -12.23 -0.27
N LYS A 150 10.72 -12.27 -0.27
CA LYS A 150 11.49 -13.52 -0.29
C LYS A 150 11.89 -13.92 1.12
N GLY A 151 11.47 -15.11 1.52
CA GLY A 151 11.83 -15.66 2.83
C GLY A 151 13.34 -15.70 3.05
N LYS A 152 13.76 -15.46 4.29
CA LYS A 152 15.19 -15.45 4.64
C LYS A 152 15.40 -16.04 6.02
N GLU A 153 16.12 -17.16 6.07
CA GLU A 153 16.52 -17.81 7.31
C GLU A 153 17.26 -16.85 8.24
N GLY A 154 16.95 -16.93 9.54
CA GLY A 154 17.55 -16.13 10.59
C GLY A 154 16.93 -14.75 10.79
N LEU A 155 15.86 -14.39 10.07
CA LEU A 155 15.06 -13.21 10.35
C LEU A 155 13.95 -13.53 11.36
N PRO A 156 13.69 -12.64 12.34
CA PRO A 156 12.58 -12.82 13.28
C PRO A 156 11.24 -12.63 12.58
N GLY A 157 10.16 -13.17 13.18
CA GLY A 157 8.81 -13.08 12.64
C GLY A 157 8.41 -11.66 12.21
N LEU A 158 7.68 -11.59 11.12
CA LEU A 158 7.17 -10.32 10.58
C LEU A 158 5.99 -9.80 11.42
N PRO A 159 5.97 -8.50 11.78
CA PRO A 159 4.77 -7.87 12.35
C PRO A 159 3.62 -7.76 11.35
N ALA A 160 3.95 -7.47 10.10
CA ALA A 160 3.01 -7.35 8.99
C ALA A 160 3.75 -7.41 7.66
N PHE A 161 3.04 -7.67 6.57
CA PHE A 161 3.56 -7.49 5.22
C PHE A 161 2.50 -6.86 4.33
N GLY A 162 2.77 -5.65 3.82
CA GLY A 162 1.81 -4.88 3.05
C GLY A 162 2.46 -3.79 2.19
N LEU A 163 1.61 -2.95 1.59
CA LEU A 163 2.02 -1.76 0.85
C LEU A 163 1.24 -0.55 1.38
N ARG A 164 1.97 0.49 1.83
CA ARG A 164 1.41 1.68 2.45
C ARG A 164 1.38 2.85 1.49
N PHE A 165 0.21 3.45 1.34
CA PHE A 165 -0.07 4.67 0.60
C PHE A 165 -0.29 5.83 1.57
N ILE A 166 0.21 7.01 1.23
CA ILE A 166 -0.09 8.24 1.95
C ILE A 166 -0.78 9.20 0.98
N MET A 167 -2.04 9.51 1.25
CA MET A 167 -2.83 10.43 0.43
C MET A 167 -2.67 11.87 0.93
N PRO A 168 -2.82 12.87 0.04
CA PRO A 168 -2.54 14.27 0.35
C PRO A 168 -3.39 14.88 1.47
N THR A 169 -4.63 14.42 1.63
CA THR A 169 -5.59 14.95 2.60
C THR A 169 -6.35 13.82 3.29
N PRO A 170 -6.98 14.08 4.46
CA PRO A 170 -7.82 13.09 5.12
C PRO A 170 -8.97 12.61 4.24
N ALA A 171 -9.30 11.33 4.31
CA ALA A 171 -10.52 10.79 3.72
C ALA A 171 -11.74 11.34 4.47
N LYS A 172 -12.80 11.62 3.71
CA LYS A 172 -14.13 11.93 4.25
C LYS A 172 -14.77 10.65 4.78
N SER A 173 -14.60 9.56 4.05
CA SER A 173 -15.11 8.23 4.41
C SER A 173 -14.36 7.15 3.63
N PHE A 174 -14.54 5.92 4.05
CA PHE A 174 -14.21 4.76 3.24
C PHE A 174 -15.31 3.70 3.32
N THR A 175 -15.58 3.03 2.18
CA THR A 175 -16.55 1.95 2.07
C THR A 175 -15.83 0.69 1.66
N TYR A 176 -16.12 -0.43 2.32
CA TYR A 176 -15.48 -1.71 2.01
C TYR A 176 -16.47 -2.88 2.06
N VAL A 177 -16.17 -3.91 1.28
CA VAL A 177 -16.84 -5.20 1.31
C VAL A 177 -15.90 -6.18 2.00
N GLY A 178 -16.29 -6.63 3.20
CA GLY A 178 -15.45 -7.47 4.06
C GLY A 178 -16.14 -7.81 5.36
N LEU A 179 -15.38 -8.07 6.42
CA LEU A 179 -15.91 -8.35 7.76
C LEU A 179 -16.21 -7.06 8.51
N SER A 180 -17.31 -7.06 9.27
CA SER A 180 -17.73 -5.89 10.08
C SER A 180 -16.72 -5.56 11.17
N GLY A 181 -16.53 -4.25 11.40
CA GLY A 181 -15.73 -3.75 12.51
C GLY A 181 -14.22 -3.95 12.33
N GLU A 182 -13.50 -3.73 13.41
CA GLU A 182 -12.06 -3.96 13.48
C GLU A 182 -11.78 -5.45 13.73
N THR A 183 -10.97 -6.05 12.89
CA THR A 183 -10.70 -7.50 12.91
C THR A 183 -9.21 -7.78 12.74
N TYR A 184 -8.72 -8.85 13.40
CA TYR A 184 -7.35 -9.35 13.29
C TYR A 184 -7.37 -10.87 13.09
N PRO A 185 -6.29 -11.53 12.64
CA PRO A 185 -6.29 -12.97 12.38
C PRO A 185 -6.74 -13.83 13.55
N ASP A 186 -6.48 -13.41 14.78
CA ASP A 186 -6.89 -14.05 16.02
C ASP A 186 -8.14 -13.39 16.67
N ARG A 187 -8.75 -12.40 16.04
CA ARG A 187 -9.89 -11.59 16.53
C ARG A 187 -10.87 -11.23 15.42
N TYR A 188 -11.40 -12.21 14.67
CA TYR A 188 -12.31 -11.97 13.55
C TYR A 188 -13.61 -12.80 13.62
N LYS A 189 -13.73 -13.75 14.54
CA LYS A 189 -14.87 -14.69 14.59
C LYS A 189 -16.24 -14.03 14.78
N GLY A 190 -16.30 -12.81 15.29
CA GLY A 190 -17.52 -12.01 15.42
C GLY A 190 -17.81 -11.14 14.20
N GLY A 191 -16.90 -11.09 13.22
CA GLY A 191 -17.09 -10.30 12.02
C GLY A 191 -18.18 -10.88 11.11
N VAL A 192 -19.06 -10.00 10.63
CA VAL A 192 -20.15 -10.36 9.72
C VAL A 192 -19.78 -9.88 8.32
N PRO A 193 -19.81 -10.73 7.29
CA PRO A 193 -19.58 -10.30 5.92
C PRO A 193 -20.64 -9.30 5.45
N GLY A 194 -20.23 -8.20 4.79
CA GLY A 194 -21.15 -7.17 4.30
C GLY A 194 -20.41 -6.00 3.66
N GLU A 195 -21.19 -4.99 3.28
CA GLU A 195 -20.67 -3.69 2.85
C GLU A 195 -20.81 -2.70 4.00
N TYR A 196 -19.73 -2.00 4.31
CA TYR A 196 -19.66 -1.09 5.45
C TYR A 196 -19.05 0.24 5.04
N THR A 197 -19.69 1.34 5.45
CA THR A 197 -19.16 2.69 5.28
C THR A 197 -18.75 3.26 6.64
N ILE A 198 -17.53 3.76 6.70
CA ILE A 198 -16.94 4.39 7.89
C ILE A 198 -16.68 5.86 7.58
N GLU A 199 -17.22 6.75 8.39
CA GLU A 199 -17.03 8.19 8.26
C GLU A 199 -15.69 8.62 8.89
N GLY A 200 -14.93 9.41 8.16
CA GLY A 200 -13.62 9.91 8.59
C GLY A 200 -12.56 8.82 8.66
N LEU A 201 -11.63 9.01 9.60
CA LEU A 201 -10.51 8.13 9.89
C LEU A 201 -10.49 7.84 11.41
N PRO A 202 -11.36 6.95 11.90
CA PRO A 202 -11.43 6.66 13.33
C PRO A 202 -10.16 5.99 13.83
N VAL A 203 -9.72 6.41 15.01
CA VAL A 203 -8.61 5.81 15.74
C VAL A 203 -9.15 5.30 17.06
N THR A 204 -8.94 4.03 17.37
CA THR A 204 -9.36 3.46 18.65
C THR A 204 -8.61 4.17 19.79
N PRO A 205 -9.32 4.76 20.78
CA PRO A 205 -8.72 5.65 21.78
C PRO A 205 -8.05 4.85 22.91
N TYR A 206 -7.04 4.04 22.58
CA TYR A 206 -6.21 3.40 23.59
C TYR A 206 -5.45 4.45 24.42
N LEU A 207 -5.20 4.17 25.69
CA LEU A 207 -4.48 5.08 26.58
C LEU A 207 -3.08 5.40 26.03
N VAL A 208 -2.37 4.37 25.60
CA VAL A 208 -1.12 4.48 24.82
C VAL A 208 -1.47 4.16 23.37
N PRO A 209 -1.17 5.04 22.41
CA PRO A 209 -1.39 4.75 21.00
C PRO A 209 -0.74 3.43 20.59
N GLN A 210 -1.49 2.63 19.84
CA GLN A 210 -1.06 1.30 19.41
C GLN A 210 -1.78 0.90 18.13
N GLU A 211 -1.52 -0.30 17.62
CA GLU A 211 -2.18 -0.85 16.46
C GLU A 211 -3.70 -0.84 16.60
N CYS A 212 -4.39 -0.37 15.57
CA CYS A 212 -5.84 -0.33 15.47
C CYS A 212 -6.30 -0.21 14.01
N GLY A 213 -7.62 -0.33 13.79
CA GLY A 213 -8.26 -0.04 12.50
C GLY A 213 -8.00 -1.08 11.41
N MET A 214 -7.64 -2.31 11.75
CA MET A 214 -7.48 -3.40 10.78
C MET A 214 -8.82 -3.97 10.36
N HIS A 215 -8.98 -4.19 9.06
CA HIS A 215 -10.14 -4.85 8.43
C HIS A 215 -9.66 -6.04 7.62
N MET A 216 -10.01 -7.24 8.06
CA MET A 216 -9.63 -8.50 7.42
C MET A 216 -10.65 -8.92 6.35
N ASP A 217 -10.22 -9.83 5.48
CA ASP A 217 -11.06 -10.50 4.49
C ASP A 217 -11.80 -9.54 3.55
N THR A 218 -11.10 -8.50 3.11
CA THR A 218 -11.65 -7.44 2.27
C THR A 218 -11.57 -7.78 0.79
N GLN A 219 -12.70 -7.64 0.08
CA GLN A 219 -12.82 -7.87 -1.36
C GLN A 219 -12.61 -6.58 -2.16
N SER A 220 -13.15 -5.48 -1.64
CA SER A 220 -13.05 -4.15 -2.25
C SER A 220 -13.05 -3.06 -1.18
N LEU A 221 -12.38 -1.96 -1.49
CA LEU A 221 -12.28 -0.78 -0.66
C LEU A 221 -12.39 0.44 -1.55
N ARG A 222 -13.23 1.41 -1.20
CA ARG A 222 -13.36 2.71 -1.84
C ARG A 222 -13.03 3.81 -0.84
N ILE A 223 -12.03 4.63 -1.15
CA ILE A 223 -11.67 5.81 -0.36
C ILE A 223 -12.33 7.03 -0.98
N THR A 224 -13.09 7.78 -0.21
CA THR A 224 -13.74 9.03 -0.64
C THR A 224 -13.06 10.23 0.01
N ARG A 225 -12.72 11.23 -0.80
CA ARG A 225 -12.16 12.50 -0.37
C ARG A 225 -12.98 13.65 -0.94
N ASN A 226 -12.91 14.82 -0.31
CA ASN A 226 -13.54 16.06 -0.76
C ASN A 226 -12.66 17.29 -0.55
N THR A 227 -11.37 17.07 -0.35
CA THR A 227 -10.37 18.13 -0.16
C THR A 227 -9.10 17.82 -0.96
N THR A 228 -8.41 18.87 -1.41
CA THR A 228 -7.12 18.80 -2.08
C THR A 228 -6.11 19.74 -1.41
N LEU A 229 -4.83 19.64 -1.80
CA LEU A 229 -3.81 20.60 -1.38
C LEU A 229 -3.76 21.85 -2.28
N ASN A 230 -4.57 21.90 -3.35
CA ASN A 230 -4.64 23.06 -4.22
C ASN A 230 -5.51 24.17 -3.59
N PRO A 231 -4.95 25.32 -3.20
CA PRO A 231 -5.70 26.39 -2.54
C PRO A 231 -6.75 27.05 -3.46
N ASN A 232 -6.71 26.81 -4.77
CA ASN A 232 -7.69 27.30 -5.73
C ASN A 232 -8.94 26.40 -5.81
N ASP A 233 -8.90 25.19 -5.31
CA ASP A 233 -10.04 24.29 -5.24
C ASP A 233 -10.95 24.70 -4.07
N ARG A 234 -11.93 25.56 -4.34
CA ARG A 234 -12.82 26.11 -3.29
C ARG A 234 -14.14 25.35 -3.15
N GLN A 235 -14.56 24.66 -4.20
CA GLN A 235 -15.75 23.81 -4.19
C GLN A 235 -15.35 22.47 -4.78
N ILE A 236 -15.29 21.47 -3.95
CA ILE A 236 -14.84 20.13 -4.34
C ILE A 236 -15.97 19.17 -4.00
N ASP A 237 -16.54 18.56 -5.04
CA ASP A 237 -17.44 17.43 -4.89
C ASP A 237 -16.65 16.22 -4.36
N ASP A 238 -17.36 15.27 -3.80
CA ASP A 238 -16.76 14.01 -3.39
C ASP A 238 -16.13 13.32 -4.60
N PHE A 239 -14.94 12.77 -4.43
CA PHE A 239 -14.21 11.99 -5.43
C PHE A 239 -13.60 10.75 -4.76
N SER A 240 -13.58 9.64 -5.48
CA SER A 240 -13.23 8.35 -4.91
C SER A 240 -12.18 7.60 -5.73
N LEU A 241 -11.47 6.71 -5.06
CA LEU A 241 -10.56 5.73 -5.67
C LEU A 241 -10.85 4.36 -5.05
N SER A 242 -10.92 3.34 -5.90
CA SER A 242 -11.25 1.98 -5.48
C SER A 242 -10.04 1.05 -5.55
N PHE A 243 -9.97 0.14 -4.58
CA PHE A 243 -9.00 -0.93 -4.48
C PHE A 243 -9.75 -2.25 -4.45
N GLU A 244 -9.37 -3.20 -5.27
CA GLU A 244 -10.08 -4.46 -5.43
C GLU A 244 -9.12 -5.64 -5.32
N LYS A 245 -9.60 -6.76 -4.79
CA LYS A 245 -8.84 -8.01 -4.83
C LYS A 245 -8.61 -8.46 -6.27
N VAL A 246 -7.49 -9.13 -6.51
CA VAL A 246 -7.23 -9.81 -7.79
C VAL A 246 -7.49 -11.31 -7.61
N ASP A 247 -6.77 -11.97 -6.75
CA ASP A 247 -6.87 -13.40 -6.50
C ASP A 247 -7.57 -13.66 -5.16
N GLU A 248 -6.96 -13.25 -4.08
CA GLU A 248 -7.43 -13.46 -2.71
C GLU A 248 -7.90 -12.15 -2.08
N ASN A 249 -8.72 -12.25 -1.03
CA ASN A 249 -9.08 -11.10 -0.22
C ASN A 249 -7.82 -10.55 0.47
N PHE A 250 -7.80 -9.25 0.70
CA PHE A 250 -6.70 -8.58 1.41
C PHE A 250 -7.15 -8.08 2.77
N ALA A 251 -6.22 -7.68 3.61
CA ALA A 251 -6.51 -6.88 4.78
C ALA A 251 -6.10 -5.43 4.54
N PHE A 252 -6.72 -4.47 5.24
CA PHE A 252 -6.29 -3.08 5.17
C PHE A 252 -6.47 -2.36 6.50
N SER A 253 -5.72 -1.26 6.67
CA SER A 253 -5.99 -0.21 7.66
C SER A 253 -6.06 1.14 6.96
N CYS A 254 -6.97 2.01 7.41
CA CYS A 254 -7.17 3.35 6.86
C CYS A 254 -7.23 4.35 8.03
N LEU A 255 -6.08 4.96 8.34
CA LEU A 255 -5.86 5.76 9.54
C LEU A 255 -5.31 7.15 9.18
N PRO A 256 -5.34 8.12 10.09
CA PRO A 256 -4.65 9.40 9.91
C PRO A 256 -3.16 9.34 10.24
N TYR A 257 -2.68 8.23 10.81
CA TYR A 257 -1.33 8.03 11.33
C TYR A 257 -0.62 6.85 10.69
N THR A 258 0.67 6.97 10.54
CA THR A 258 1.55 5.84 10.20
C THR A 258 1.76 4.96 11.43
N PRO A 259 2.10 3.67 11.26
CA PRO A 259 2.50 2.81 12.38
C PRO A 259 3.64 3.40 13.23
N PHE A 260 4.53 4.16 12.59
CA PHE A 260 5.65 4.80 13.27
C PHE A 260 5.20 5.98 14.16
N GLU A 261 4.20 6.76 13.75
CA GLU A 261 3.61 7.82 14.57
C GLU A 261 2.87 7.25 15.78
N LEU A 262 2.13 6.13 15.60
CA LEU A 262 1.48 5.42 16.71
C LEU A 262 2.51 4.80 17.67
N GLU A 263 3.57 4.19 17.15
CA GLU A 263 4.63 3.53 17.94
C GLU A 263 5.38 4.50 18.85
N ASN A 264 5.62 5.73 18.37
CA ASN A 264 6.42 6.71 19.10
C ASN A 264 5.63 7.56 20.09
N ALA A 265 4.29 7.52 20.05
CA ALA A 265 3.46 8.28 20.98
C ALA A 265 3.22 7.47 22.28
N LEU A 266 3.49 8.06 23.42
CA LEU A 266 3.21 7.48 24.73
C LEU A 266 1.81 7.90 25.25
N HIS A 267 1.26 8.98 24.69
CA HIS A 267 -0.05 9.51 25.04
C HIS A 267 -0.78 9.98 23.76
N GLN A 268 -2.11 10.05 23.82
CA GLN A 268 -2.94 10.45 22.68
C GLN A 268 -2.65 11.88 22.19
N ASP A 269 -2.30 12.79 23.08
CA ASP A 269 -1.99 14.19 22.78
C ASP A 269 -0.60 14.40 22.16
N GLU A 270 0.24 13.38 22.13
CA GLU A 270 1.52 13.40 21.43
C GLU A 270 1.37 13.05 19.94
N LEU A 271 0.21 12.49 19.53
CA LEU A 271 -0.06 12.23 18.13
C LEU A 271 -0.12 13.53 17.33
N PRO A 272 0.43 13.58 16.11
CA PRO A 272 0.39 14.78 15.29
C PRO A 272 -1.05 15.11 14.87
N ILE A 273 -1.29 16.34 14.43
CA ILE A 273 -2.58 16.72 13.84
C ILE A 273 -2.84 15.86 12.61
N ALA A 274 -4.01 15.23 12.53
CA ALA A 274 -4.45 14.45 11.40
C ALA A 274 -4.49 15.28 10.10
N ARG A 275 -3.64 15.00 9.14
CA ARG A 275 -3.49 15.78 7.89
C ARG A 275 -3.57 14.93 6.63
N ARG A 276 -3.51 13.63 6.78
CA ARG A 276 -3.33 12.67 5.68
C ARG A 276 -4.27 11.48 5.87
N THR A 277 -4.45 10.73 4.81
CA THR A 277 -4.93 9.37 4.88
C THR A 277 -3.73 8.44 4.71
N VAL A 278 -3.54 7.57 5.67
CA VAL A 278 -2.56 6.48 5.63
C VAL A 278 -3.33 5.20 5.38
N LEU A 279 -3.33 4.75 4.14
CA LEU A 279 -3.91 3.47 3.74
C LEU A 279 -2.79 2.45 3.64
N THR A 280 -2.91 1.33 4.34
CA THR A 280 -2.05 0.18 4.13
C THR A 280 -2.88 -1.01 3.70
N ILE A 281 -2.52 -1.63 2.58
CA ILE A 281 -3.09 -2.89 2.10
C ILE A 281 -2.10 -4.00 2.44
N PHE A 282 -2.59 -5.04 3.11
CA PHE A 282 -1.76 -6.12 3.64
C PHE A 282 -2.07 -7.45 2.95
N GLY A 283 -1.01 -8.19 2.64
CA GLY A 283 -1.06 -9.59 2.27
C GLY A 283 -0.91 -10.52 3.49
N ALA A 284 -0.26 -10.04 4.56
CA ALA A 284 -0.14 -10.78 5.80
C ALA A 284 -0.18 -9.86 7.01
N VAL A 285 -0.92 -10.26 8.03
CA VAL A 285 -1.12 -9.54 9.29
C VAL A 285 -0.89 -10.52 10.44
N ARG A 286 -0.07 -10.13 11.41
CA ARG A 286 0.17 -10.92 12.63
C ARG A 286 -0.99 -10.72 13.62
N GLY A 287 -1.36 -11.75 14.34
CA GLY A 287 -2.33 -11.67 15.44
C GLY A 287 -1.91 -10.66 16.53
N VAL A 288 -2.86 -10.23 17.33
CA VAL A 288 -2.67 -9.20 18.37
C VAL A 288 -2.65 -9.77 19.80
N GLY A 289 -2.90 -11.08 19.98
CA GLY A 289 -2.80 -11.73 21.28
C GLY A 289 -3.92 -11.35 22.27
N GLY A 290 -3.57 -11.29 23.56
CA GLY A 290 -4.54 -10.98 24.62
C GLY A 290 -5.40 -12.19 25.02
N ILE A 291 -4.85 -13.39 24.93
CA ILE A 291 -5.52 -14.63 25.37
C ILE A 291 -5.57 -14.74 26.89
N ASP A 292 -4.66 -14.08 27.58
CA ASP A 292 -4.61 -13.96 29.02
C ASP A 292 -3.98 -12.61 29.46
N SER A 293 -3.90 -12.40 30.79
CA SER A 293 -3.31 -11.19 31.38
C SER A 293 -1.84 -11.40 31.82
N TRP A 294 -1.21 -12.49 31.43
CA TRP A 294 0.12 -12.91 31.89
C TRP A 294 1.19 -12.80 30.81
N SER A 295 0.92 -12.02 29.77
CA SER A 295 1.85 -11.80 28.65
C SER A 295 2.14 -13.05 27.82
N SER A 296 1.16 -13.93 27.65
CA SER A 296 1.28 -15.02 26.68
C SER A 296 1.37 -14.47 25.27
N GLY A 297 2.27 -15.03 24.48
CA GLY A 297 2.38 -14.75 23.05
C GLY A 297 1.12 -15.16 22.29
N ILE A 298 1.06 -14.80 21.01
CA ILE A 298 -0.01 -15.26 20.11
C ILE A 298 0.17 -16.76 19.81
N GLU A 299 -0.92 -17.40 19.40
CA GLU A 299 -0.86 -18.77 18.89
C GLU A 299 -0.02 -18.79 17.59
N LYS A 300 0.78 -19.83 17.41
CA LYS A 300 1.69 -20.00 16.26
C LYS A 300 0.98 -19.85 14.90
N ALA A 301 -0.29 -20.23 14.82
CA ALA A 301 -1.09 -20.11 13.60
C ALA A 301 -1.32 -18.67 13.13
N TYR A 302 -1.11 -17.69 14.00
CA TYR A 302 -1.28 -16.26 13.71
C TYR A 302 0.04 -15.50 13.65
N GLU A 303 1.17 -16.21 13.70
CA GLU A 303 2.50 -15.66 13.42
C GLU A 303 2.73 -15.57 11.91
N ILE A 304 3.60 -14.65 11.50
CA ILE A 304 4.07 -14.55 10.12
C ILE A 304 5.55 -14.93 10.11
N SER A 305 5.88 -16.06 9.47
CA SER A 305 7.28 -16.47 9.30
C SER A 305 7.99 -15.52 8.34
N ALA A 306 9.14 -14.99 8.73
CA ALA A 306 10.01 -14.24 7.84
C ALA A 306 10.92 -15.14 7.00
N GLU A 307 10.90 -16.45 7.24
CA GLU A 307 11.68 -17.44 6.51
C GLU A 307 10.94 -18.00 5.30
N GLU A 308 9.64 -17.69 5.16
CA GLU A 308 8.79 -18.09 4.06
C GLU A 308 8.56 -16.94 3.08
N ASP A 309 8.30 -17.27 1.82
CA ASP A 309 7.90 -16.30 0.80
C ASP A 309 6.47 -15.83 1.06
N HIS A 310 6.23 -14.52 0.96
CA HIS A 310 4.90 -13.93 1.02
C HIS A 310 4.63 -13.13 -0.25
N ALA A 311 3.42 -13.24 -0.78
CA ALA A 311 3.00 -12.47 -1.94
C ALA A 311 1.52 -12.08 -1.83
N PHE A 312 1.17 -10.92 -2.36
CA PHE A 312 -0.20 -10.50 -2.50
C PHE A 312 -0.38 -9.59 -3.71
N ARG A 313 -1.61 -9.52 -4.20
CA ARG A 313 -1.97 -8.71 -5.36
C ARG A 313 -3.31 -8.03 -5.12
N PHE A 314 -3.40 -6.80 -5.59
CA PHE A 314 -4.64 -6.04 -5.64
C PHE A 314 -4.63 -5.10 -6.84
N LYS A 315 -5.79 -4.57 -7.17
CA LYS A 315 -5.96 -3.64 -8.29
C LYS A 315 -6.46 -2.29 -7.80
N ILE A 316 -5.89 -1.21 -8.30
CA ILE A 316 -6.46 0.13 -8.22
C ILE A 316 -7.37 0.29 -9.45
N ASN A 317 -8.67 0.44 -9.21
CA ASN A 317 -9.67 0.66 -10.25
C ASN A 317 -9.97 2.17 -10.35
N VAL A 318 -9.58 2.77 -11.48
CA VAL A 318 -9.72 4.21 -11.71
C VAL A 318 -11.01 4.59 -12.43
N ASN A 319 -11.80 3.60 -12.83
CA ASN A 319 -13.05 3.78 -13.59
C ASN A 319 -14.30 3.51 -12.74
N ALA A 320 -14.17 3.14 -11.47
CA ALA A 320 -15.28 2.74 -10.59
C ALA A 320 -16.33 3.84 -10.34
N GLU A 321 -16.03 5.11 -10.62
CA GLU A 321 -16.99 6.21 -10.51
C GLU A 321 -17.91 6.36 -11.73
N ARG A 322 -17.75 5.54 -12.78
CA ARG A 322 -18.50 5.65 -14.04
C ARG A 322 -19.61 4.61 -14.19
N LEU A 323 -19.78 3.77 -13.20
CA LEU A 323 -20.88 2.80 -13.10
C LEU A 323 -21.91 3.30 -12.09
#